data_b21da826d9d21a61be8aad8c95c3a0d2
#
_entry.id   b21da826d9d21a61be8aad8c95c3a0d2
#
_cell.length_a   1.000
_cell.length_b   1.000
_cell.length_c   1.000
_cell.angle_alpha   90.00
_cell.angle_beta   90.00
_cell.angle_gamma   90.00
#
_symmetry.space_group_name_H-M   'P 1'
#
loop_
_entity.id
_entity.type
_entity.pdbx_description
1 polymer ?
#
loop_
_entity_poly.entity_id
_entity_poly.type
_entity_poly.pdbx_seq_one_letter_code
_entity_poly.pdbx_strand_id
1 'polypeptide(L)'
;MFTSIEEIIRLSRENEYTFFDKDRQRQHKTRVLPTLYYGRYFITEQIHEGKKLYAIYKALKDGACDIVQGSIFLSQRSAERHINIYLNDIDYEEVSYELQ
;
A
#
# COMPACT_ATOMS: atom_id res chain seq x y z
N MET A 1 -3.51 10.72 -7.73
CA MET A 1 -3.72 9.26 -7.65
C MET A 1 -2.86 8.56 -8.68
N PHE A 2 -2.43 7.34 -8.36
CA PHE A 2 -1.58 6.55 -9.23
C PHE A 2 -2.42 5.61 -10.10
N THR A 3 -1.88 5.23 -11.26
CA THR A 3 -2.55 4.30 -12.18
C THR A 3 -2.02 2.88 -12.05
N SER A 4 -0.86 2.69 -11.44
CA SER A 4 -0.25 1.36 -11.28
C SER A 4 0.75 1.35 -10.13
N ILE A 5 1.06 0.16 -9.64
CA ILE A 5 2.13 -0.03 -8.64
C ILE A 5 3.49 0.39 -9.23
N GLU A 6 3.73 0.11 -10.51
CA GLU A 6 4.99 0.49 -11.19
C GLU A 6 5.22 1.99 -11.16
N GLU A 7 4.16 2.79 -11.29
CA GLU A 7 4.27 4.25 -11.20
C GLU A 7 4.71 4.68 -9.79
N ILE A 8 4.14 4.06 -8.76
CA ILE A 8 4.54 4.33 -7.38
C ILE A 8 6.00 3.94 -7.15
N ILE A 9 6.42 2.77 -7.63
CA ILE A 9 7.79 2.28 -7.50
C ILE A 9 8.77 3.25 -8.16
N ARG A 10 8.46 3.70 -9.38
CA ARG A 10 9.31 4.64 -10.09
C ARG A 10 9.48 5.94 -9.32
N LEU A 11 8.39 6.54 -8.87
CA LEU A 11 8.44 7.80 -8.13
C LEU A 11 9.15 7.65 -6.79
N SER A 12 8.91 6.55 -6.10
CA SER A 12 9.59 6.23 -4.84
C SER A 12 11.12 6.18 -5.04
N ARG A 13 11.58 5.52 -6.10
CA ARG A 13 13.00 5.41 -6.42
C ARG A 13 13.59 6.75 -6.84
N GLU A 14 12.88 7.53 -7.62
CA GLU A 14 13.32 8.87 -8.02
C GLU A 14 13.55 9.78 -6.80
N ASN A 15 12.76 9.61 -5.76
CA ASN A 15 12.87 10.36 -4.51
C ASN A 15 13.76 9.66 -3.47
N GLU A 16 14.45 8.61 -3.87
CA GLU A 16 15.41 7.87 -3.03
C GLU A 16 14.80 7.22 -1.79
N TYR A 17 13.51 6.90 -1.84
CA TYR A 17 12.88 6.10 -0.79
C TYR A 17 13.23 4.62 -0.96
N THR A 18 13.38 3.93 0.16
CA THR A 18 13.89 2.55 0.18
C THR A 18 12.81 1.48 0.31
N PHE A 19 11.53 1.85 0.36
CA PHE A 19 10.45 0.89 0.58
C PHE A 19 10.46 -0.24 -0.46
N PHE A 20 10.73 0.08 -1.73
CA PHE A 20 10.72 -0.89 -2.81
C PHE A 20 12.11 -1.45 -3.14
N ASP A 21 13.12 -1.22 -2.29
CA ASP A 21 14.42 -1.84 -2.46
C ASP A 21 14.30 -3.36 -2.36
N LYS A 22 14.85 -4.07 -3.35
CA LYS A 22 14.80 -5.53 -3.39
C LYS A 22 15.52 -6.15 -2.21
N ASP A 23 16.65 -5.57 -1.79
CA ASP A 23 17.41 -6.07 -0.65
C ASP A 23 16.62 -5.91 0.65
N ARG A 24 15.99 -4.75 0.83
CA ARG A 24 15.15 -4.50 2.00
C ARG A 24 13.97 -5.46 2.05
N GLN A 25 13.29 -5.67 0.92
CA GLN A 25 12.15 -6.58 0.85
C GLN A 25 12.57 -8.03 1.14
N ARG A 26 13.71 -8.44 0.61
CA ARG A 26 14.26 -9.77 0.87
C ARG A 26 14.61 -9.94 2.35
N GLN A 27 15.26 -8.93 2.95
CA GLN A 27 15.66 -8.95 4.35
C GLN A 27 14.44 -9.09 5.27
N HIS A 28 13.35 -8.41 4.96
CA HIS A 28 12.12 -8.46 5.74
C HIS A 28 11.13 -9.52 5.27
N LYS A 29 11.51 -10.33 4.28
CA LYS A 29 10.66 -11.37 3.68
C LYS A 29 9.31 -10.82 3.25
N THR A 30 9.34 -9.65 2.63
CA THR A 30 8.15 -8.90 2.22
C THR A 30 8.00 -8.92 0.70
N ARG A 31 6.78 -9.08 0.22
CA ARG A 31 6.44 -9.01 -1.19
C ARG A 31 5.29 -8.02 -1.40
N VAL A 32 5.44 -7.13 -2.35
CA VAL A 32 4.37 -6.21 -2.74
C VAL A 32 3.45 -6.92 -3.72
N LEU A 33 2.16 -7.01 -3.39
CA LEU A 33 1.16 -7.61 -4.27
C LEU A 33 0.79 -6.62 -5.39
N PRO A 34 0.44 -7.11 -6.58
CA PRO A 34 0.40 -6.25 -7.79
C PRO A 34 -0.83 -5.36 -7.92
N THR A 35 -1.86 -5.55 -7.11
CA THR A 35 -3.12 -4.82 -7.26
C THR A 35 -3.07 -3.47 -6.56
N LEU A 36 -3.45 -2.42 -7.28
CA LEU A 36 -3.60 -1.08 -6.73
C LEU A 36 -5.08 -0.78 -6.52
N TYR A 37 -5.45 -0.36 -5.32
CA TYR A 37 -6.84 -0.06 -4.94
C TYR A 37 -7.03 1.44 -4.82
N TYR A 38 -8.04 1.95 -5.50
CA TYR A 38 -8.43 3.37 -5.45
C TYR A 38 -7.28 4.34 -5.73
N GLY A 39 -6.34 3.90 -6.56
CA GLY A 39 -5.20 4.71 -6.99
C GLY A 39 -4.18 5.02 -5.91
N ARG A 40 -4.24 4.39 -4.72
CA ARG A 40 -3.33 4.72 -3.64
C ARG A 40 -3.03 3.61 -2.64
N TYR A 41 -3.86 2.57 -2.54
CA TYR A 41 -3.65 1.49 -1.56
C TYR A 41 -3.12 0.25 -2.23
N PHE A 42 -2.20 -0.42 -1.56
CA PHE A 42 -1.73 -1.73 -2.01
C PHE A 42 -1.44 -2.61 -0.80
N ILE A 43 -1.30 -3.89 -1.04
CA ILE A 43 -1.13 -4.89 0.01
C ILE A 43 0.27 -5.47 -0.10
N THR A 44 0.92 -5.68 1.05
CA THR A 44 2.15 -6.45 1.14
C THR A 44 1.90 -7.77 1.84
N GLU A 45 2.64 -8.80 1.43
CA GLU A 45 2.66 -10.10 2.09
C GLU A 45 4.01 -10.23 2.78
N GLN A 46 4.02 -10.52 4.06
CA GLN A 46 5.24 -10.72 4.83
C GLN A 46 5.19 -12.08 5.52
N ILE A 47 6.31 -12.78 5.52
CA ILE A 47 6.45 -14.04 6.24
C ILE A 47 7.08 -13.72 7.60
N HIS A 48 6.36 -14.03 8.67
CA HIS A 48 6.81 -13.82 10.04
C HIS A 48 6.57 -15.08 10.84
N GLU A 49 7.65 -15.66 11.36
CA GLU A 49 7.59 -16.91 12.14
C GLU A 49 6.82 -18.03 11.42
N GLY A 50 7.07 -18.17 10.12
CA GLY A 50 6.42 -19.19 9.29
C GLY A 50 4.98 -18.89 8.89
N LYS A 51 4.44 -17.76 9.30
CA LYS A 51 3.07 -17.33 8.97
C LYS A 51 3.09 -16.19 7.97
N LYS A 52 2.11 -16.17 7.08
CA LYS A 52 1.91 -15.05 6.16
C LYS A 52 1.03 -13.99 6.80
N LEU A 53 1.52 -12.76 6.81
CA LEU A 53 0.77 -11.60 7.27
C LEU A 53 0.61 -10.63 6.11
N TYR A 54 -0.54 -9.96 6.06
CA TYR A 54 -0.88 -9.01 4.99
C TYR A 54 -1.10 -7.65 5.61
N ALA A 55 -0.45 -6.63 5.05
CA ALA A 55 -0.58 -5.26 5.52
C ALA A 55 -1.02 -4.36 4.38
N ILE A 56 -1.77 -3.32 4.71
CA ILE A 56 -2.21 -2.33 3.75
C ILE A 56 -1.31 -1.10 3.86
N TYR A 57 -0.81 -0.63 2.71
CA TYR A 57 -0.02 0.60 2.62
C TYR A 57 -0.73 1.61 1.75
N LYS A 58 -0.52 2.88 2.09
CA LYS A 58 -0.99 4.01 1.31
C LYS A 58 0.20 4.69 0.64
N ALA A 59 0.11 4.90 -0.67
CA ALA A 59 1.10 5.68 -1.40
C ALA A 59 0.78 7.17 -1.30
N LEU A 60 1.75 7.97 -0.93
CA LEU A 60 1.66 9.42 -0.87
C LEU A 60 2.06 10.03 -2.22
N LYS A 61 1.78 11.31 -2.41
CA LYS A 61 2.00 12.01 -3.69
C LYS A 61 3.44 11.93 -4.19
N ASP A 62 4.40 11.89 -3.27
CA ASP A 62 5.83 11.83 -3.59
C ASP A 62 6.38 10.41 -3.72
N GLY A 63 5.52 9.39 -3.63
CA GLY A 63 5.92 8.00 -3.71
C GLY A 63 6.31 7.37 -2.38
N ALA A 64 6.29 8.11 -1.28
CA ALA A 64 6.45 7.54 0.04
C ALA A 64 5.28 6.62 0.35
N CYS A 65 5.50 5.58 1.13
CA CYS A 65 4.47 4.58 1.46
C CYS A 65 4.34 4.46 2.97
N ASP A 66 3.13 4.70 3.46
CA ASP A 66 2.82 4.61 4.89
C ASP A 66 1.91 3.42 5.15
N ILE A 67 2.17 2.70 6.25
CA ILE A 67 1.26 1.64 6.66
C ILE A 67 -0.07 2.25 7.15
N VAL A 68 -1.17 1.65 6.72
CA VAL A 68 -2.49 2.02 7.24
C VAL A 68 -2.61 1.41 8.64
N GLN A 69 -2.84 2.25 9.65
CA GLN A 69 -2.86 1.84 11.03
C GLN A 69 -3.91 0.75 11.28
N GLY A 70 -3.52 -0.30 12.02
CA GLY A 70 -4.41 -1.40 12.33
C GLY A 70 -4.67 -2.36 11.17
N SER A 71 -3.88 -2.31 10.11
CA SER A 71 -4.14 -3.05 8.87
C SER A 71 -3.33 -4.33 8.71
N ILE A 72 -3.16 -5.11 9.78
CA ILE A 72 -2.47 -6.40 9.70
C ILE A 72 -3.53 -7.51 9.68
N PHE A 73 -3.47 -8.34 8.64
CA PHE A 73 -4.48 -9.38 8.39
C PHE A 73 -3.80 -10.73 8.16
N LEU A 74 -4.54 -11.80 8.43
CA LEU A 74 -4.07 -13.17 8.26
C LEU A 74 -4.32 -13.70 6.83
N SER A 75 -5.08 -12.99 6.02
CA SER A 75 -5.33 -13.36 4.63
C SER A 75 -5.39 -12.14 3.73
N GLN A 76 -5.03 -12.32 2.47
CA GLN A 76 -5.16 -11.28 1.45
C GLN A 76 -6.62 -10.84 1.30
N ARG A 77 -7.54 -11.78 1.33
CA ARG A 77 -8.96 -11.51 1.18
C ARG A 77 -9.48 -10.58 2.27
N SER A 78 -9.05 -10.79 3.52
CA SER A 78 -9.44 -9.91 4.62
C SER A 78 -8.89 -8.49 4.44
N ALA A 79 -7.67 -8.36 3.96
CA ALA A 79 -7.08 -7.06 3.67
C ALA A 79 -7.84 -6.35 2.55
N GLU A 80 -8.14 -7.04 1.46
CA GLU A 80 -8.93 -6.49 0.35
C GLU A 80 -10.30 -6.01 0.81
N ARG A 81 -10.96 -6.83 1.62
CA ARG A 81 -12.28 -6.50 2.17
C ARG A 81 -12.22 -5.23 3.03
N HIS A 82 -11.20 -5.09 3.84
CA HIS A 82 -11.01 -3.89 4.65
C HIS A 82 -10.86 -2.64 3.79
N ILE A 83 -10.07 -2.71 2.73
CA ILE A 83 -9.92 -1.61 1.79
C ILE A 83 -11.28 -1.23 1.19
N ASN A 84 -12.03 -2.22 0.72
CA ASN A 84 -13.30 -1.96 0.03
C ASN A 84 -14.38 -1.42 0.96
N ILE A 85 -14.37 -1.78 2.23
CA ILE A 85 -15.39 -1.34 3.19
C ILE A 85 -15.02 -0.02 3.85
N TYR A 86 -13.76 0.16 4.25
CA TYR A 86 -13.36 1.26 5.12
C TYR A 86 -12.51 2.33 4.46
N LEU A 87 -11.87 2.05 3.32
CA LEU A 87 -10.93 2.97 2.70
C LEU A 87 -11.40 3.53 1.35
N ASN A 88 -12.52 3.07 0.85
CA ASN A 88 -13.04 3.54 -0.44
C ASN A 88 -13.60 4.97 -0.41
N ASP A 89 -13.94 5.50 0.78
CA ASP A 89 -14.55 6.82 0.92
C ASP A 89 -13.53 7.96 1.00
N ILE A 90 -12.24 7.66 1.04
CA ILE A 90 -11.19 8.68 1.16
C ILE A 90 -11.18 9.62 -0.05
N ASP A 91 -11.46 9.10 -1.24
CA ASP A 91 -11.54 9.93 -2.44
C ASP A 91 -12.68 10.94 -2.34
N TYR A 92 -13.77 10.55 -1.72
CA TYR A 92 -14.90 11.44 -1.48
C TYR A 92 -14.51 12.59 -0.55
N GLU A 93 -13.75 12.32 0.50
CA GLU A 93 -13.26 13.36 1.42
C GLU A 93 -12.33 14.35 0.71
N GLU A 94 -11.45 13.87 -0.15
CA GLU A 94 -10.55 14.73 -0.93
C GLU A 94 -11.33 15.64 -1.87
N VAL A 95 -12.35 15.12 -2.52
CA VAL A 95 -13.23 15.93 -3.39
C VAL A 95 -13.93 17.01 -2.58
N SER A 96 -14.38 16.70 -1.36
CA SER A 96 -15.01 17.68 -0.49
C SER A 96 -14.07 18.83 -0.15
N TYR A 97 -12.78 18.53 0.10
CA TYR A 97 -11.78 19.56 0.35
C TYR A 97 -11.57 20.47 -0.85
N GLU A 98 -11.56 19.92 -2.03
CA GLU A 98 -11.38 20.70 -3.26
C GLU A 98 -12.55 21.65 -3.53
N LEU A 99 -13.73 21.30 -3.06
CA LEU A 99 -14.93 22.11 -3.25
C LEU A 99 -15.04 23.26 -2.23
N GLN A 100 -14.23 23.25 -1.22
CA GLN A 100 -14.18 24.31 -0.21
C GLN A 100 -13.23 25.42 -0.62
#